data_e53d2e4f60d495c14d9d11523c5ef79a
#
_entry.id   e53d2e4f60d495c14d9d11523c5ef79a
#
_cell.length_a   1.000
_cell.length_b   1.000
_cell.length_c   1.000
_cell.angle_alpha   90.00
_cell.angle_beta   90.00
_cell.angle_gamma   90.00
#
_symmetry.space_group_name_H-M   'P 1'
#
loop_
_entity.id
_entity.type
_entity.pdbx_description
1 polymer ?
#
loop_
_entity_poly.entity_id
_entity_poly.type
_entity_poly.pdbx_seq_one_letter_code
_entity_poly.pdbx_strand_id
1 'polypeptide(L)'
;MISYVKGILVEKAKDRIVVESGMMGIGIFVPMSVLEVLPPLGEEVKIYTHLQVREDDMSLYGFLSRSDLEMFRQLLGVNGIGPKGALGILSALRPEDLRLAVMTGDAKAISRAPGVGAKTAQRIIL
;
A
#
# COMPACT_ATOMS: atom_id res chain seq x y z
N MET A 1 -6.71 -6.29 -12.33
CA MET A 1 -6.34 -7.30 -13.31
C MET A 1 -5.32 -8.29 -12.78
N ILE A 2 -4.26 -7.85 -12.15
CA ILE A 2 -3.35 -8.76 -11.43
C ILE A 2 -3.76 -8.75 -9.97
N SER A 3 -4.36 -9.86 -9.52
CA SER A 3 -4.94 -9.95 -8.17
C SER A 3 -3.89 -10.22 -7.11
N TYR A 4 -2.89 -11.01 -7.43
CA TYR A 4 -1.79 -11.30 -6.51
C TYR A 4 -0.56 -11.80 -7.27
N VAL A 5 0.58 -11.71 -6.62
CA VAL A 5 1.84 -12.29 -7.09
C VAL A 5 2.37 -13.21 -5.99
N LYS A 6 2.64 -14.44 -6.35
CA LYS A 6 3.21 -15.43 -5.43
C LYS A 6 4.55 -15.90 -5.97
N GLY A 7 5.58 -15.86 -5.14
CA GLY A 7 6.91 -16.27 -5.52
C GLY A 7 7.92 -16.02 -4.41
N ILE A 8 9.18 -16.00 -4.79
CA ILE A 8 10.28 -15.83 -3.84
C ILE A 8 10.65 -14.37 -3.72
N LEU A 9 10.75 -13.89 -2.49
CA LEU A 9 11.21 -12.54 -2.23
C LEU A 9 12.71 -12.45 -2.46
N VAL A 10 13.11 -11.73 -3.50
CA VAL A 10 14.53 -11.68 -3.91
C VAL A 10 15.19 -10.33 -3.68
N GLU A 11 14.40 -9.27 -3.48
CA GLU A 11 14.94 -7.94 -3.25
C GLU A 11 13.99 -7.11 -2.39
N LYS A 12 14.56 -6.32 -1.49
CA LYS A 12 13.86 -5.30 -0.71
C LYS A 12 14.56 -3.96 -0.91
N ALA A 13 13.80 -2.94 -1.27
CA ALA A 13 14.28 -1.57 -1.31
C ALA A 13 13.44 -0.72 -0.35
N LYS A 14 13.64 0.58 -0.36
CA LYS A 14 13.00 1.51 0.57
C LYS A 14 11.46 1.48 0.52
N ASP A 15 10.90 1.33 -0.67
CA ASP A 15 9.46 1.38 -0.91
C ASP A 15 9.00 0.32 -1.90
N ARG A 16 9.87 -0.62 -2.22
CA ARG A 16 9.61 -1.59 -3.27
C ARG A 16 10.26 -2.92 -2.95
N ILE A 17 9.63 -3.98 -3.40
CA ILE A 17 10.19 -5.33 -3.36
C ILE A 17 10.22 -5.90 -4.76
N VAL A 18 11.01 -6.95 -4.94
CA VAL A 18 10.96 -7.77 -6.15
C VAL A 18 10.63 -9.20 -5.73
N VAL A 19 9.59 -9.73 -6.34
CA VAL A 19 9.15 -11.12 -6.16
C VAL A 19 9.44 -11.89 -7.44
N GLU A 20 10.20 -12.96 -7.33
CA GLU A 20 10.49 -13.83 -8.46
C GLU A 20 9.39 -14.88 -8.58
N SER A 21 8.63 -14.79 -9.65
CA SER A 21 7.56 -15.72 -9.97
C SER A 21 7.85 -16.35 -11.33
N GLY A 22 8.12 -17.64 -11.33
CA GLY A 22 8.59 -18.32 -12.53
C GLY A 22 9.93 -17.75 -12.98
N MET A 23 9.99 -17.26 -14.22
CA MET A 23 11.20 -16.69 -14.80
C MET A 23 11.20 -15.16 -14.78
N MET A 24 10.28 -14.55 -14.02
CA MET A 24 10.14 -13.09 -13.98
C MET A 24 10.37 -12.54 -12.58
N GLY A 25 11.10 -11.44 -12.50
CA GLY A 25 11.18 -10.63 -11.30
C GLY A 25 10.17 -9.50 -11.40
N ILE A 26 9.22 -9.48 -10.50
CA ILE A 26 8.12 -8.51 -10.51
C ILE A 26 8.34 -7.48 -9.42
N GLY A 27 8.49 -6.21 -9.82
CA GLY A 27 8.63 -5.08 -8.90
C GLY A 27 7.28 -4.63 -8.38
N ILE A 28 7.17 -4.50 -7.07
CA ILE A 28 5.91 -4.13 -6.41
C ILE A 28 6.21 -3.06 -5.38
N PHE A 29 5.53 -1.92 -5.47
CA PHE A 29 5.60 -0.90 -4.44
C PHE A 29 4.79 -1.34 -3.23
N VAL A 30 5.37 -1.20 -2.06
CA VAL A 30 4.73 -1.61 -0.81
C VAL A 30 4.92 -0.53 0.26
N PRO A 31 3.98 -0.38 1.20
CA PRO A 31 4.17 0.57 2.29
C PRO A 31 5.17 0.04 3.32
N MET A 32 5.67 0.92 4.16
CA MET A 32 6.59 0.57 5.24
C MET A 32 6.01 -0.51 6.16
N SER A 33 4.70 -0.47 6.41
CA SER A 33 4.00 -1.45 7.25
C SER A 33 4.11 -2.88 6.70
N VAL A 34 4.24 -3.02 5.37
CA VAL A 34 4.48 -4.33 4.74
C VAL A 34 5.96 -4.71 4.86
N LEU A 35 6.86 -3.76 4.55
CA LEU A 35 8.30 -4.03 4.61
C LEU A 35 8.76 -4.53 5.99
N GLU A 36 8.17 -3.98 7.05
CA GLU A 36 8.53 -4.34 8.43
C GLU A 36 8.21 -5.78 8.80
N VAL A 37 7.23 -6.39 8.15
CA VAL A 37 6.74 -7.73 8.50
C VAL A 37 7.00 -8.78 7.43
N LEU A 38 7.70 -8.43 6.36
CA LEU A 38 8.06 -9.40 5.33
C LEU A 38 9.10 -10.39 5.85
N PRO A 39 9.06 -11.64 5.36
CA PRO A 39 10.09 -12.62 5.71
C PRO A 39 11.45 -12.24 5.12
N PRO A 40 12.53 -12.92 5.55
CA PRO A 40 13.84 -12.71 4.95
C PRO A 40 13.86 -13.03 3.45
N LEU A 41 14.83 -12.45 2.74
CA LEU A 41 15.04 -12.75 1.33
C LEU A 41 15.24 -14.26 1.14
N GLY A 42 14.70 -14.78 0.05
CA GLY A 42 14.75 -16.19 -0.28
C GLY A 42 13.52 -16.99 0.14
N GLU A 43 12.64 -16.42 0.92
CA GLU A 43 11.42 -17.09 1.33
C GLU A 43 10.25 -16.76 0.40
N GLU A 44 9.27 -17.66 0.35
CA GLU A 44 8.07 -17.49 -0.46
C GLU A 44 7.13 -16.46 0.16
N VAL A 45 6.56 -15.61 -0.69
CA VAL A 45 5.57 -14.63 -0.29
C VAL A 45 4.39 -14.64 -1.26
N LYS A 46 3.25 -14.21 -0.77
CA LYS A 46 2.07 -13.94 -1.59
C LYS A 46 1.64 -12.50 -1.33
N ILE A 47 1.68 -11.70 -2.38
CA ILE A 47 1.39 -10.26 -2.29
C ILE A 47 0.12 -9.98 -3.08
N TYR A 48 -0.89 -9.42 -2.42
CA TYR A 48 -2.12 -8.98 -3.08
C TYR A 48 -1.87 -7.63 -3.72
N THR A 49 -2.19 -7.50 -4.99
CA THR A 49 -1.72 -6.38 -5.80
C THR A 49 -2.84 -5.57 -6.42
N HIS A 50 -2.55 -4.29 -6.61
CA HIS A 50 -3.34 -3.36 -7.41
C HIS A 50 -2.47 -2.89 -8.57
N LEU A 51 -2.95 -3.10 -9.80
CA LEU A 51 -2.27 -2.63 -11.00
C LEU A 51 -2.76 -1.22 -11.33
N GLN A 52 -1.84 -0.28 -11.35
CA GLN A 52 -2.10 1.10 -11.76
C GLN A 52 -1.55 1.30 -13.18
N VAL A 53 -2.43 1.59 -14.11
CA VAL A 53 -2.06 1.83 -15.50
C VAL A 53 -2.26 3.30 -15.81
N ARG A 54 -1.20 3.92 -16.31
CA ARG A 54 -1.22 5.31 -16.81
C ARG A 54 -0.75 5.31 -18.23
N GLU A 55 -0.84 6.48 -18.89
CA GLU A 55 -0.44 6.64 -20.28
C GLU A 55 1.03 6.27 -20.49
N ASP A 56 1.90 6.63 -19.55
CA ASP A 56 3.35 6.48 -19.67
C ASP A 56 3.95 5.51 -18.65
N ASP A 57 3.13 4.81 -17.86
CA ASP A 57 3.63 3.95 -16.78
C ASP A 57 2.63 2.87 -16.38
N MET A 58 3.17 1.76 -15.86
CA MET A 58 2.42 0.69 -15.22
C MET A 58 3.12 0.33 -13.92
N SER A 59 2.38 0.30 -12.83
CA SER A 59 2.94 0.01 -11.51
C SER A 59 2.05 -0.94 -10.73
N LEU A 60 2.67 -1.80 -9.94
CA LEU A 60 1.97 -2.67 -8.99
C LEU A 60 2.18 -2.15 -7.57
N TYR A 61 1.10 -2.12 -6.81
CA TYR A 61 1.12 -1.80 -5.39
C TYR A 61 0.63 -3.01 -4.62
N GLY A 62 1.33 -3.38 -3.54
CA GLY A 62 1.10 -4.65 -2.91
C GLY A 62 0.94 -4.62 -1.39
N PHE A 63 0.19 -5.60 -0.91
CA PHE A 63 -0.17 -5.75 0.50
C PHE A 63 -0.21 -7.23 0.86
N LEU A 64 -0.11 -7.51 2.15
CA LEU A 64 -0.07 -8.88 2.66
C LEU A 64 -1.45 -9.52 2.82
N SER A 65 -2.52 -8.72 2.81
CA SER A 65 -3.88 -9.24 2.90
C SER A 65 -4.81 -8.53 1.93
N ARG A 66 -5.91 -9.19 1.60
CA ARG A 66 -6.96 -8.58 0.76
C ARG A 66 -7.60 -7.38 1.46
N SER A 67 -7.75 -7.46 2.76
CA SER A 67 -8.32 -6.40 3.57
C SER A 67 -7.50 -5.12 3.47
N ASP A 68 -6.18 -5.24 3.53
CA ASP A 68 -5.27 -4.10 3.41
C ASP A 68 -5.26 -3.55 1.99
N LEU A 69 -5.30 -4.41 0.98
CA LEU A 69 -5.44 -3.99 -0.41
C LEU A 69 -6.72 -3.19 -0.61
N GLU A 70 -7.83 -3.67 -0.04
CA GLU A 70 -9.12 -2.98 -0.15
C GLU A 70 -9.08 -1.60 0.48
N MET A 71 -8.41 -1.46 1.62
CA MET A 71 -8.22 -0.16 2.26
C MET A 71 -7.43 0.79 1.37
N PHE A 72 -6.38 0.30 0.71
CA PHE A 72 -5.62 1.09 -0.27
C PHE A 72 -6.53 1.59 -1.39
N ARG A 73 -7.37 0.70 -1.93
CA ARG A 73 -8.32 1.06 -2.99
C ARG A 73 -9.35 2.08 -2.53
N GLN A 74 -9.82 1.96 -1.31
CA GLN A 74 -10.74 2.94 -0.73
C GLN A 74 -10.07 4.31 -0.60
N LEU A 75 -8.80 4.35 -0.23
CA LEU A 75 -8.04 5.61 -0.19
C LEU A 75 -7.90 6.23 -1.58
N LEU A 76 -7.71 5.42 -2.61
CA LEU A 76 -7.67 5.93 -4.00
C LEU A 76 -8.99 6.56 -4.43
N GLY A 77 -10.09 6.16 -3.84
CA GLY A 77 -11.40 6.75 -4.08
C GLY A 77 -11.62 8.11 -3.43
N VAL A 78 -10.71 8.52 -2.54
CA VAL A 78 -10.79 9.83 -1.89
C VAL A 78 -10.17 10.89 -2.80
N ASN A 79 -10.92 11.97 -3.02
CA ASN A 79 -10.46 13.05 -3.89
C ASN A 79 -9.15 13.66 -3.35
N GLY A 80 -8.16 13.74 -4.21
CA GLY A 80 -6.85 14.28 -3.86
C GLY A 80 -5.83 13.24 -3.41
N ILE A 81 -6.19 11.95 -3.33
CA ILE A 81 -5.27 10.88 -2.95
C ILE A 81 -4.97 10.01 -4.16
N GLY A 82 -3.71 10.02 -4.61
CA GLY A 82 -3.20 9.09 -5.61
C GLY A 82 -2.50 7.89 -4.97
N PRO A 83 -1.96 6.97 -5.79
CA PRO A 83 -1.30 5.76 -5.28
C PRO A 83 -0.15 6.04 -4.32
N LYS A 84 0.71 7.00 -4.63
CA LYS A 84 1.83 7.35 -3.74
C LYS A 84 1.36 7.96 -2.43
N GLY A 85 0.31 8.78 -2.48
CA GLY A 85 -0.29 9.36 -1.29
C GLY A 85 -0.91 8.28 -0.40
N ALA A 86 -1.65 7.36 -0.99
CA ALA A 86 -2.24 6.23 -0.26
C ALA A 86 -1.15 5.35 0.37
N LEU A 87 -0.07 5.09 -0.37
CA LEU A 87 1.05 4.32 0.14
C LEU A 87 1.72 5.04 1.33
N GLY A 88 1.87 6.35 1.24
CA GLY A 88 2.42 7.17 2.32
C GLY A 88 1.55 7.13 3.58
N ILE A 89 0.24 7.18 3.42
CA ILE A 89 -0.69 7.07 4.54
C ILE A 89 -0.55 5.71 5.23
N LEU A 90 -0.50 4.63 4.45
CA LEU A 90 -0.38 3.28 4.99
C LEU A 90 1.04 2.95 5.48
N SER A 91 2.03 3.78 5.14
CA SER A 91 3.37 3.72 5.73
C SER A 91 3.43 4.40 7.09
N ALA A 92 2.67 5.49 7.26
CA ALA A 92 2.61 6.25 8.51
C ALA A 92 1.65 5.63 9.52
N LEU A 93 0.56 5.01 9.03
CA LEU A 93 -0.48 4.40 9.84
C LEU A 93 -0.67 2.96 9.40
N ARG A 94 -0.65 2.03 10.34
CA ARG A 94 -1.04 0.65 10.05
C ARG A 94 -2.53 0.62 9.67
N PRO A 95 -2.95 -0.36 8.84
CA PRO A 95 -4.36 -0.45 8.45
C PRO A 95 -5.34 -0.44 9.63
N GLU A 96 -5.02 -1.16 10.71
CA GLU A 96 -5.86 -1.18 11.91
C GLU A 96 -5.92 0.17 12.60
N ASP A 97 -4.82 0.93 12.62
CA ASP A 97 -4.77 2.26 13.22
C ASP A 97 -5.57 3.26 12.39
N LEU A 98 -5.51 3.14 11.07
CA LEU A 98 -6.30 3.98 10.16
C LEU A 98 -7.79 3.71 10.33
N ARG A 99 -8.18 2.43 10.42
CA ARG A 99 -9.59 2.07 10.66
C ARG A 99 -10.10 2.68 11.97
N LEU A 100 -9.29 2.60 13.02
CA LEU A 100 -9.64 3.18 14.31
C LEU A 100 -9.78 4.70 14.22
N ALA A 101 -8.85 5.37 13.54
CA ALA A 101 -8.90 6.82 13.37
C ALA A 101 -10.15 7.25 12.60
N VAL A 102 -10.54 6.50 11.56
CA VAL A 102 -11.77 6.77 10.80
C VAL A 102 -13.00 6.57 11.68
N MET A 103 -13.04 5.47 12.42
CA MET A 103 -14.19 5.16 13.31
C MET A 103 -14.37 6.18 14.42
N THR A 104 -13.28 6.72 14.93
CA THR A 104 -13.32 7.70 16.04
C THR A 104 -13.32 9.15 15.57
N GLY A 105 -13.24 9.39 14.25
CA GLY A 105 -13.18 10.72 13.69
C GLY A 105 -11.88 11.48 13.98
N ASP A 106 -10.77 10.76 14.18
CA ASP A 106 -9.48 11.33 14.56
C ASP A 106 -8.72 11.83 13.32
N ALA A 107 -9.11 13.00 12.83
CA ALA A 107 -8.46 13.63 11.68
C ALA A 107 -6.99 13.98 11.94
N LYS A 108 -6.63 14.29 13.19
CA LYS A 108 -5.24 14.62 13.54
C LYS A 108 -4.30 13.44 13.35
N ALA A 109 -4.74 12.24 13.72
CA ALA A 109 -3.95 11.02 13.52
C ALA A 109 -3.68 10.80 12.04
N ILE A 110 -4.70 11.00 11.19
CA ILE A 110 -4.58 10.82 9.75
C ILE A 110 -3.69 11.90 9.13
N SER A 111 -3.81 13.14 9.57
CA SER A 111 -3.04 14.26 9.04
C SER A 111 -1.55 14.20 9.38
N ARG A 112 -1.14 13.30 10.28
CA ARG A 112 0.30 13.05 10.54
C ARG A 112 1.00 12.41 9.35
N ALA A 113 0.26 11.77 8.45
CA ALA A 113 0.84 11.18 7.25
C ALA A 113 1.38 12.29 6.34
N PRO A 114 2.59 12.13 5.76
CA PRO A 114 3.15 13.15 4.87
C PRO A 114 2.23 13.43 3.69
N GLY A 115 2.02 14.70 3.40
CA GLY A 115 1.19 15.14 2.29
C GLY A 115 -0.32 15.12 2.55
N VAL A 116 -0.74 14.74 3.75
CA VAL A 116 -2.16 14.74 4.13
C VAL A 116 -2.44 15.94 5.02
N GLY A 117 -3.15 16.92 4.47
CA GLY A 117 -3.62 18.07 5.22
C GLY A 117 -4.94 17.80 5.92
N ALA A 118 -5.41 18.79 6.68
CA ALA A 118 -6.65 18.66 7.44
C ALA A 118 -7.85 18.35 6.56
N LYS A 119 -7.96 18.99 5.38
CA LYS A 119 -9.07 18.76 4.46
C LYS A 119 -9.08 17.34 3.91
N THR A 120 -7.92 16.83 3.52
CA THR A 120 -7.79 15.47 3.02
C THR A 120 -8.11 14.46 4.12
N ALA A 121 -7.64 14.69 5.34
CA ALA A 121 -7.94 13.85 6.49
C ALA A 121 -9.45 13.79 6.74
N GLN A 122 -10.16 14.90 6.65
CA GLN A 122 -11.61 14.93 6.79
C GLN A 122 -12.32 14.15 5.67
N ARG A 123 -11.83 14.23 4.44
CA ARG A 123 -12.36 13.45 3.32
C ARG A 123 -12.19 11.96 3.52
N ILE A 124 -11.09 11.54 4.11
CA ILE A 124 -10.84 10.11 4.41
C ILE A 124 -11.87 9.59 5.40
N ILE A 125 -12.22 10.39 6.40
CA ILE A 125 -13.19 10.03 7.44
C ILE A 125 -14.60 9.88 6.84
N LEU A 126 -14.92 10.67 5.85
CA LEU A 126 -16.20 10.55 5.15
C LEU A 126 -16.20 9.32 4.25
#